data_04ec7711aaf05b89d192b5fdba0517e3
#
_entry.id   04ec7711aaf05b89d192b5fdba0517e3
#
_cell.length_a   1.000
_cell.length_b   1.000
_cell.length_c   1.000
_cell.angle_alpha   90.00
_cell.angle_beta   90.00
_cell.angle_gamma   90.00
#
_symmetry.space_group_name_H-M   'P 1'
#
loop_
_entity.id
_entity.type
_entity.pdbx_description
1 polymer ?
#
loop_
_entity_poly.entity_id
_entity_poly.type
_entity_poly.pdbx_seq_one_letter_code
_entity_poly.pdbx_strand_id
1 'polypeptide(L)'
;MAKEVKFSDAARQGMLAGVNILADAVKVTLGPKGRNVILDKSFGAPTVTKDGVSVAKEIELQDKFENMGAQMVKTVASQTSDEAGDGTTTATVLAQSIVNEGLKSVQAGFNPMDLKRGIDKAVSAAVDTLKSASEPCEDDTAIAQVGTISANSDTAVGEIIAEAMQKVGKEGVITVEEGSGIENELEVVEGMQFDRGYLSPYFINNQERMTADLEDPFILLHDKKISNIRDLLPLLEAVAKAGRPLLVLAEDVEGEALATLVVNNMRGVVKVAACKAPGFGDRRKAMLEDIAILTGGTVISEEVGLSLEGATIEDLGQAKKVELNKEDTTIIDGAGSPDGISGRVNQIRAQIEDTSSDYDREKLQERVAKLAGGVAVIKVGAGSEIEMKEKKARVEDALHSTRAAVEEGVVAGGGVALIRAQQKIIGLEGDNEDQNVGINIALRAMESPIRQITANAGEEASVVLDKIKEGKGNFGFNAGTGEYGDMIKMGILDPAKVTRTALQAAGSVAGLMITTEAMIADVPEEGGAGGMPGGMPPGMDMGGMGGMM
;
A
#
# COMPACT_ATOMS: atom_id res chain seq x y z
N MET A 1 -15.70 1.31 31.10
CA MET A 1 -15.24 -0.08 30.98
C MET A 1 -14.10 -0.32 31.94
N ALA A 2 -14.09 -1.46 32.64
CA ALA A 2 -12.97 -1.87 33.49
C ALA A 2 -11.77 -2.24 32.60
N LYS A 3 -10.56 -2.02 33.13
CA LYS A 3 -9.31 -2.38 32.44
C LYS A 3 -8.62 -3.53 33.17
N GLU A 4 -8.13 -4.48 32.42
CA GLU A 4 -7.18 -5.48 32.89
C GLU A 4 -5.77 -5.01 32.58
N VAL A 5 -4.86 -5.12 33.56
CA VAL A 5 -3.47 -4.71 33.43
C VAL A 5 -2.58 -5.90 33.70
N LYS A 6 -1.70 -6.25 32.75
CA LYS A 6 -0.65 -7.24 32.94
C LYS A 6 0.70 -6.54 32.97
N PHE A 7 1.60 -7.01 33.78
CA PHE A 7 2.95 -6.47 33.95
C PHE A 7 4.01 -7.53 33.70
N SER A 8 5.22 -7.07 33.43
CA SER A 8 6.44 -7.88 33.36
C SER A 8 6.27 -9.13 32.48
N ASP A 9 6.61 -10.30 32.97
CA ASP A 9 6.61 -11.54 32.19
C ASP A 9 5.21 -11.94 31.68
N ALA A 10 4.16 -11.70 32.48
CA ALA A 10 2.79 -12.02 32.03
C ALA A 10 2.35 -11.19 30.82
N ALA A 11 2.75 -9.91 30.77
CA ALA A 11 2.51 -9.05 29.61
C ALA A 11 3.34 -9.52 28.42
N ARG A 12 4.63 -9.79 28.61
CA ARG A 12 5.55 -10.22 27.55
C ARG A 12 5.17 -11.56 26.93
N GLN A 13 4.73 -12.54 27.74
CA GLN A 13 4.30 -13.84 27.23
C GLN A 13 3.07 -13.75 26.35
N GLY A 14 2.04 -12.99 26.76
CA GLY A 14 0.87 -12.75 25.91
C GLY A 14 1.24 -12.09 24.59
N MET A 15 2.02 -11.00 24.66
CA MET A 15 2.51 -10.30 23.47
C MET A 15 3.30 -11.23 22.53
N LEU A 16 4.24 -12.02 23.08
CA LEU A 16 5.07 -12.94 22.31
C LEU A 16 4.26 -14.05 21.64
N ALA A 17 3.25 -14.57 22.31
CA ALA A 17 2.35 -15.57 21.74
C ALA A 17 1.65 -15.00 20.50
N GLY A 18 1.08 -13.79 20.60
CA GLY A 18 0.44 -13.12 19.47
C GLY A 18 1.38 -12.85 18.30
N VAL A 19 2.61 -12.39 18.58
CA VAL A 19 3.66 -12.21 17.55
C VAL A 19 3.91 -13.51 16.80
N ASN A 20 4.09 -14.61 17.54
CA ASN A 20 4.42 -15.90 16.93
C ASN A 20 3.24 -16.46 16.12
N ILE A 21 2.01 -16.37 16.61
CA ILE A 21 0.82 -16.83 15.87
C ILE A 21 0.72 -16.11 14.52
N LEU A 22 0.82 -14.79 14.51
CA LEU A 22 0.73 -14.03 13.26
C LEU A 22 1.92 -14.32 12.33
N ALA A 23 3.14 -14.23 12.85
CA ALA A 23 4.33 -14.42 12.03
C ALA A 23 4.43 -15.84 11.47
N ASP A 24 4.01 -16.87 12.23
CA ASP A 24 4.03 -18.26 11.78
C ASP A 24 3.01 -18.51 10.64
N ALA A 25 1.88 -17.81 10.66
CA ALA A 25 0.91 -17.86 9.56
C ALA A 25 1.43 -17.13 8.29
N VAL A 26 2.12 -16.00 8.47
CA VAL A 26 2.62 -15.20 7.35
C VAL A 26 3.87 -15.83 6.71
N LYS A 27 4.84 -16.31 7.51
CA LYS A 27 6.16 -16.76 7.01
C LYS A 27 6.13 -17.96 6.08
N VAL A 28 5.02 -18.74 6.07
CA VAL A 28 4.86 -19.89 5.16
C VAL A 28 4.77 -19.48 3.70
N THR A 29 4.47 -18.21 3.44
CA THR A 29 4.36 -17.66 2.08
C THR A 29 5.71 -17.24 1.49
N LEU A 30 6.77 -17.14 2.31
CA LEU A 30 8.05 -16.53 1.92
C LEU A 30 8.84 -17.39 0.92
N GLY A 31 9.32 -16.75 -0.14
CA GLY A 31 10.23 -17.31 -1.11
C GLY A 31 9.57 -18.12 -2.23
N PRO A 32 10.36 -18.64 -3.20
CA PRO A 32 9.84 -19.28 -4.41
C PRO A 32 9.04 -20.56 -4.15
N LYS A 33 9.33 -21.26 -3.04
CA LYS A 33 8.57 -22.44 -2.59
C LYS A 33 7.64 -22.14 -1.42
N GLY A 34 7.31 -20.86 -1.20
CA GLY A 34 6.27 -20.43 -0.28
C GLY A 34 4.90 -20.98 -0.66
N ARG A 35 4.03 -21.18 0.32
CA ARG A 35 2.71 -21.82 0.15
C ARG A 35 1.60 -20.80 0.33
N ASN A 36 0.45 -21.12 -0.27
CA ASN A 36 -0.77 -20.33 -0.11
C ASN A 36 -1.34 -20.47 1.31
N VAL A 37 -1.99 -19.40 1.76
CA VAL A 37 -2.85 -19.35 2.94
C VAL A 37 -4.29 -19.19 2.46
N ILE A 38 -5.22 -19.89 3.11
CA ILE A 38 -6.66 -19.77 2.84
C ILE A 38 -7.27 -18.92 3.94
N LEU A 39 -7.93 -17.85 3.55
CA LEU A 39 -8.60 -16.89 4.43
C LEU A 39 -10.11 -17.10 4.33
N ASP A 40 -10.77 -17.28 5.47
CA ASP A 40 -12.24 -17.33 5.53
C ASP A 40 -12.82 -15.94 5.29
N LYS A 41 -13.98 -15.88 4.64
CA LYS A 41 -14.72 -14.63 4.46
C LYS A 41 -16.13 -14.78 5.02
N SER A 42 -16.62 -13.75 5.69
CA SER A 42 -17.98 -13.70 6.24
C SER A 42 -19.05 -13.88 5.17
N PHE A 43 -18.74 -13.53 3.92
CA PHE A 43 -19.63 -13.69 2.75
C PHE A 43 -18.78 -14.04 1.52
N GLY A 44 -19.22 -15.04 0.75
CA GLY A 44 -18.57 -15.49 -0.48
C GLY A 44 -17.63 -16.68 -0.28
N ALA A 45 -16.80 -16.94 -1.29
CA ALA A 45 -15.80 -18.01 -1.24
C ALA A 45 -14.57 -17.58 -0.44
N PRO A 46 -13.85 -18.53 0.23
CA PRO A 46 -12.57 -18.25 0.86
C PRO A 46 -11.57 -17.67 -0.13
N THR A 47 -10.74 -16.74 0.34
CA THR A 47 -9.64 -16.18 -0.46
C THR A 47 -8.39 -17.03 -0.31
N VAL A 48 -7.72 -17.31 -1.43
CA VAL A 48 -6.41 -17.98 -1.44
C VAL A 48 -5.36 -16.93 -1.79
N THR A 49 -4.35 -16.77 -0.95
CA THR A 49 -3.32 -15.75 -1.15
C THR A 49 -1.94 -16.22 -0.72
N LYS A 50 -0.89 -15.62 -1.31
CA LYS A 50 0.50 -15.67 -0.84
C LYS A 50 0.97 -14.32 -0.30
N ASP A 51 0.16 -13.27 -0.43
CA ASP A 51 0.51 -11.95 0.07
C ASP A 51 0.52 -11.92 1.60
N GLY A 52 1.66 -11.54 2.17
CA GLY A 52 1.88 -11.51 3.61
C GLY A 52 1.05 -10.44 4.32
N VAL A 53 0.78 -9.30 3.69
CA VAL A 53 -0.02 -8.24 4.31
C VAL A 53 -1.49 -8.64 4.38
N SER A 54 -2.02 -9.27 3.36
CA SER A 54 -3.39 -9.81 3.34
C SER A 54 -3.57 -10.85 4.45
N VAL A 55 -2.63 -11.78 4.59
CA VAL A 55 -2.66 -12.76 5.70
C VAL A 55 -2.61 -12.07 7.04
N ALA A 56 -1.70 -11.11 7.23
CA ALA A 56 -1.55 -10.39 8.50
C ALA A 56 -2.82 -9.59 8.88
N LYS A 57 -3.48 -8.97 7.91
CA LYS A 57 -4.70 -8.16 8.11
C LYS A 57 -5.88 -8.98 8.64
N GLU A 58 -6.01 -10.23 8.24
CA GLU A 58 -7.12 -11.11 8.65
C GLU A 58 -6.93 -11.73 10.04
N ILE A 59 -5.72 -11.69 10.61
CA ILE A 59 -5.47 -12.29 11.91
C ILE A 59 -5.97 -11.39 13.03
N GLU A 60 -6.96 -11.88 13.77
CA GLU A 60 -7.50 -11.30 14.99
C GLU A 60 -7.66 -12.40 16.04
N LEU A 61 -7.09 -12.19 17.24
CA LEU A 61 -7.03 -13.20 18.28
C LEU A 61 -8.03 -12.89 19.40
N GLN A 62 -8.58 -13.93 20.01
CA GLN A 62 -9.57 -13.80 21.07
C GLN A 62 -8.98 -13.23 22.36
N ASP A 63 -7.78 -13.68 22.75
CA ASP A 63 -7.07 -13.10 23.89
C ASP A 63 -6.56 -11.70 23.52
N LYS A 64 -6.96 -10.70 24.29
CA LYS A 64 -6.64 -9.29 23.98
C LYS A 64 -5.16 -8.97 24.09
N PHE A 65 -4.42 -9.64 24.95
CA PHE A 65 -2.98 -9.44 25.12
C PHE A 65 -2.18 -10.11 23.99
N GLU A 66 -2.60 -11.29 23.57
CA GLU A 66 -2.07 -11.94 22.37
C GLU A 66 -2.40 -11.10 21.13
N ASN A 67 -3.65 -10.63 21.03
CA ASN A 67 -4.07 -9.79 19.91
C ASN A 67 -3.26 -8.49 19.81
N MET A 68 -2.94 -7.82 20.93
CA MET A 68 -2.05 -6.66 20.91
C MET A 68 -0.67 -6.98 20.33
N GLY A 69 -0.09 -8.15 20.68
CA GLY A 69 1.16 -8.62 20.09
C GLY A 69 1.05 -8.85 18.58
N ALA A 70 -0.03 -9.49 18.13
CA ALA A 70 -0.31 -9.69 16.72
C ALA A 70 -0.49 -8.35 15.97
N GLN A 71 -1.26 -7.40 16.55
CA GLN A 71 -1.49 -6.09 15.95
C GLN A 71 -0.19 -5.26 15.79
N MET A 72 0.76 -5.37 16.71
CA MET A 72 2.06 -4.71 16.57
C MET A 72 2.83 -5.24 15.35
N VAL A 73 2.86 -6.55 15.12
CA VAL A 73 3.51 -7.14 13.93
C VAL A 73 2.71 -6.83 12.66
N LYS A 74 1.38 -6.79 12.74
CA LYS A 74 0.53 -6.32 11.63
C LYS A 74 0.89 -4.89 11.21
N THR A 75 1.21 -4.01 12.17
CA THR A 75 1.70 -2.65 11.88
C THR A 75 3.02 -2.69 11.10
N VAL A 76 3.95 -3.60 11.42
CA VAL A 76 5.20 -3.77 10.65
C VAL A 76 4.92 -4.14 9.20
N ALA A 77 4.04 -5.12 8.97
CA ALA A 77 3.66 -5.54 7.62
C ALA A 77 2.99 -4.40 6.83
N SER A 78 2.04 -3.70 7.46
CA SER A 78 1.33 -2.57 6.82
C SER A 78 2.27 -1.41 6.50
N GLN A 79 3.14 -1.00 7.43
CA GLN A 79 4.11 0.08 7.19
C GLN A 79 5.06 -0.27 6.03
N THR A 80 5.52 -1.52 5.96
CA THR A 80 6.40 -1.96 4.87
C THR A 80 5.67 -1.93 3.53
N SER A 81 4.41 -2.36 3.50
CA SER A 81 3.55 -2.27 2.31
C SER A 81 3.33 -0.82 1.87
N ASP A 82 3.02 0.08 2.81
CA ASP A 82 2.73 1.48 2.52
C ASP A 82 3.96 2.22 1.97
N GLU A 83 5.17 1.94 2.48
CA GLU A 83 6.40 2.63 2.08
C GLU A 83 7.07 2.03 0.83
N ALA A 84 7.05 0.71 0.70
CA ALA A 84 7.80 -0.01 -0.33
C ALA A 84 6.94 -0.89 -1.25
N GLY A 85 5.67 -1.09 -0.91
CA GLY A 85 4.70 -1.86 -1.67
C GLY A 85 4.92 -3.38 -1.68
N ASP A 86 6.03 -3.86 -1.07
CA ASP A 86 6.43 -5.27 -1.00
C ASP A 86 7.28 -5.50 0.26
N GLY A 87 7.72 -6.75 0.50
CA GLY A 87 8.60 -7.12 1.61
C GLY A 87 7.90 -7.33 2.95
N THR A 88 6.60 -7.38 2.98
CA THR A 88 5.76 -7.53 4.17
C THR A 88 6.06 -8.80 4.96
N THR A 89 6.24 -9.92 4.27
CA THR A 89 6.62 -11.21 4.87
C THR A 89 8.04 -11.17 5.45
N THR A 90 8.98 -10.56 4.73
CA THR A 90 10.37 -10.37 5.20
C THR A 90 10.41 -9.53 6.48
N ALA A 91 9.68 -8.43 6.51
CA ALA A 91 9.56 -7.56 7.68
C ALA A 91 8.96 -8.28 8.90
N THR A 92 7.92 -9.08 8.68
CA THR A 92 7.28 -9.91 9.71
C THR A 92 8.25 -10.93 10.31
N VAL A 93 9.02 -11.62 9.47
CA VAL A 93 10.03 -12.60 9.90
C VAL A 93 11.16 -11.94 10.69
N LEU A 94 11.63 -10.78 10.23
CA LEU A 94 12.63 -9.98 10.95
C LEU A 94 12.11 -9.53 12.32
N ALA A 95 10.90 -8.98 12.37
CA ALA A 95 10.28 -8.54 13.63
C ALA A 95 10.11 -9.69 14.61
N GLN A 96 9.59 -10.85 14.17
CA GLN A 96 9.48 -12.05 14.98
C GLN A 96 10.83 -12.44 15.59
N SER A 97 11.89 -12.44 14.78
CA SER A 97 13.23 -12.81 15.22
C SER A 97 13.78 -11.85 16.26
N ILE A 98 13.64 -10.53 16.04
CA ILE A 98 14.11 -9.50 16.97
C ILE A 98 13.35 -9.60 18.30
N VAL A 99 12.01 -9.74 18.27
CA VAL A 99 11.20 -9.86 19.49
C VAL A 99 11.54 -11.12 20.26
N ASN A 100 11.65 -12.28 19.60
CA ASN A 100 11.99 -13.53 20.25
C ASN A 100 13.34 -13.49 20.96
N GLU A 101 14.40 -13.00 20.31
CA GLU A 101 15.75 -12.92 20.89
C GLU A 101 15.84 -11.79 21.92
N GLY A 102 15.17 -10.66 21.65
CA GLY A 102 15.14 -9.51 22.56
C GLY A 102 14.47 -9.84 23.89
N LEU A 103 13.30 -10.46 23.88
CA LEU A 103 12.59 -10.83 25.11
C LEU A 103 13.34 -11.89 25.92
N LYS A 104 14.05 -12.83 25.27
CA LYS A 104 14.96 -13.75 25.97
C LYS A 104 16.07 -13.00 26.73
N SER A 105 16.63 -11.98 26.08
CA SER A 105 17.69 -11.15 26.69
C SER A 105 17.14 -10.31 27.86
N VAL A 106 15.92 -9.76 27.73
CA VAL A 106 15.24 -9.05 28.83
C VAL A 106 15.00 -9.99 30.01
N GLN A 107 14.55 -11.22 29.77
CA GLN A 107 14.37 -12.24 30.83
C GLN A 107 15.69 -12.64 31.46
N ALA A 108 16.81 -12.57 30.72
CA ALA A 108 18.15 -12.80 31.26
C ALA A 108 18.69 -11.62 32.10
N GLY A 109 17.96 -10.50 32.18
CA GLY A 109 18.28 -9.35 33.03
C GLY A 109 18.99 -8.20 32.32
N PHE A 110 19.13 -8.22 31.00
CA PHE A 110 19.66 -7.09 30.22
C PHE A 110 18.68 -5.91 30.18
N ASN A 111 19.21 -4.70 30.17
CA ASN A 111 18.39 -3.48 30.14
C ASN A 111 17.66 -3.32 28.80
N PRO A 112 16.31 -3.34 28.77
CA PRO A 112 15.55 -3.27 27.52
C PRO A 112 15.82 -2.01 26.69
N MET A 113 16.06 -0.86 27.35
CA MET A 113 16.31 0.41 26.67
C MET A 113 17.68 0.42 25.99
N ASP A 114 18.69 -0.20 26.59
CA ASP A 114 20.00 -0.33 25.98
C ASP A 114 20.02 -1.41 24.89
N LEU A 115 19.29 -2.53 25.08
CA LEU A 115 19.06 -3.48 23.99
C LEU A 115 18.47 -2.79 22.77
N LYS A 116 17.43 -1.95 22.95
CA LYS A 116 16.83 -1.18 21.86
C LYS A 116 17.85 -0.25 21.17
N ARG A 117 18.65 0.51 21.93
CA ARG A 117 19.68 1.37 21.37
C ARG A 117 20.71 0.60 20.53
N GLY A 118 21.07 -0.59 20.99
CA GLY A 118 21.96 -1.50 20.24
C GLY A 118 21.32 -2.00 18.95
N ILE A 119 20.05 -2.38 18.98
CA ILE A 119 19.28 -2.79 17.79
C ILE A 119 19.20 -1.62 16.80
N ASP A 120 18.80 -0.43 17.26
CA ASP A 120 18.69 0.77 16.42
C ASP A 120 20.04 1.11 15.73
N LYS A 121 21.15 1.02 16.46
CA LYS A 121 22.51 1.25 15.93
C LYS A 121 22.88 0.25 14.85
N ALA A 122 22.60 -1.03 15.05
CA ALA A 122 22.87 -2.09 14.08
C ALA A 122 21.99 -1.96 12.82
N VAL A 123 20.70 -1.67 13.00
CA VAL A 123 19.74 -1.47 11.90
C VAL A 123 20.18 -0.28 11.04
N SER A 124 20.55 0.86 11.65
CA SER A 124 21.02 2.02 10.92
C SER A 124 22.28 1.70 10.09
N ALA A 125 23.27 1.06 10.69
CA ALA A 125 24.51 0.67 10.00
C ALA A 125 24.26 -0.34 8.86
N ALA A 126 23.33 -1.26 9.04
CA ALA A 126 22.94 -2.21 8.00
C ALA A 126 22.21 -1.53 6.83
N VAL A 127 21.32 -0.58 7.12
CA VAL A 127 20.62 0.22 6.10
C VAL A 127 21.61 1.03 5.25
N ASP A 128 22.60 1.68 5.87
CA ASP A 128 23.65 2.40 5.15
C ASP A 128 24.49 1.45 4.27
N THR A 129 24.71 0.24 4.73
CA THR A 129 25.39 -0.81 3.96
C THR A 129 24.55 -1.25 2.77
N LEU A 130 23.25 -1.48 2.95
CA LEU A 130 22.32 -1.86 1.87
C LEU A 130 22.25 -0.78 0.79
N LYS A 131 22.10 0.50 1.19
CA LYS A 131 22.13 1.63 0.26
C LYS A 131 23.44 1.71 -0.53
N SER A 132 24.57 1.47 0.13
CA SER A 132 25.88 1.49 -0.52
C SER A 132 26.14 0.30 -1.44
N ALA A 133 25.44 -0.80 -1.26
CA ALA A 133 25.54 -2.02 -2.05
C ALA A 133 24.51 -2.08 -3.18
N SER A 134 23.62 -1.11 -3.25
CA SER A 134 22.59 -1.04 -4.29
C SER A 134 23.21 -0.75 -5.66
N GLU A 135 22.78 -1.51 -6.67
CA GLU A 135 23.11 -1.31 -8.08
C GLU A 135 21.90 -0.66 -8.79
N PRO A 136 22.09 0.34 -9.68
CA PRO A 136 20.98 0.96 -10.41
C PRO A 136 20.16 -0.06 -11.22
N CYS A 137 18.85 0.08 -11.22
CA CYS A 137 17.93 -0.72 -12.03
C CYS A 137 17.49 0.09 -13.26
N GLU A 138 18.34 0.10 -14.31
CA GLU A 138 18.13 0.98 -15.46
C GLU A 138 17.70 0.24 -16.73
N ASP A 139 18.00 -1.04 -16.87
CA ASP A 139 17.67 -1.80 -18.06
C ASP A 139 16.36 -2.60 -17.91
N ASP A 140 15.68 -2.81 -19.04
CA ASP A 140 14.40 -3.53 -19.09
C ASP A 140 14.52 -4.98 -18.61
N THR A 141 15.72 -5.58 -18.71
CA THR A 141 15.98 -6.95 -18.25
C THR A 141 15.97 -7.01 -16.73
N ALA A 142 16.64 -6.06 -16.06
CA ALA A 142 16.63 -5.99 -14.59
C ALA A 142 15.21 -5.70 -14.08
N ILE A 143 14.48 -4.80 -14.74
CA ILE A 143 13.07 -4.49 -14.44
C ILE A 143 12.21 -5.76 -14.53
N ALA A 144 12.32 -6.51 -15.65
CA ALA A 144 11.58 -7.75 -15.83
C ALA A 144 11.95 -8.82 -14.79
N GLN A 145 13.23 -8.92 -14.40
CA GLN A 145 13.69 -9.84 -13.38
C GLN A 145 13.13 -9.52 -11.99
N VAL A 146 13.13 -8.24 -11.59
CA VAL A 146 12.50 -7.81 -10.33
C VAL A 146 11.01 -8.14 -10.33
N GLY A 147 10.29 -7.78 -11.39
CA GLY A 147 8.88 -8.11 -11.54
C GLY A 147 8.61 -9.63 -11.49
N THR A 148 9.45 -10.41 -12.14
CA THR A 148 9.36 -11.88 -12.11
C THR A 148 9.54 -12.44 -10.69
N ILE A 149 10.54 -11.97 -9.95
CA ILE A 149 10.80 -12.44 -8.58
C ILE A 149 9.65 -12.08 -7.65
N SER A 150 9.19 -10.84 -7.68
CA SER A 150 8.07 -10.39 -6.86
C SER A 150 6.76 -11.10 -7.24
N ALA A 151 6.58 -11.43 -8.52
CA ALA A 151 5.46 -12.24 -9.01
C ALA A 151 5.61 -13.76 -8.77
N ASN A 152 6.40 -14.20 -7.80
CA ASN A 152 6.62 -15.63 -7.50
C ASN A 152 7.19 -16.45 -8.69
N SER A 153 8.13 -15.89 -9.42
CA SER A 153 8.80 -16.47 -10.61
C SER A 153 7.89 -16.57 -11.84
N ASP A 154 6.85 -15.75 -11.94
CA ASP A 154 6.01 -15.60 -13.13
C ASP A 154 6.68 -14.62 -14.11
N THR A 155 7.36 -15.17 -15.13
CA THR A 155 8.09 -14.37 -16.13
C THR A 155 7.16 -13.50 -16.98
N ALA A 156 5.94 -13.97 -17.26
CA ALA A 156 4.99 -13.20 -18.05
C ALA A 156 4.55 -11.90 -17.34
N VAL A 157 4.46 -11.94 -16.02
CA VAL A 157 4.18 -10.74 -15.21
C VAL A 157 5.37 -9.77 -15.25
N GLY A 158 6.60 -10.27 -15.10
CA GLY A 158 7.80 -9.43 -15.18
C GLY A 158 7.95 -8.74 -16.54
N GLU A 159 7.73 -9.48 -17.63
CA GLU A 159 7.84 -8.99 -18.99
C GLU A 159 6.77 -7.91 -19.30
N ILE A 160 5.52 -8.11 -18.91
CA ILE A 160 4.45 -7.13 -19.17
C ILE A 160 4.65 -5.83 -18.37
N ILE A 161 5.22 -5.90 -17.15
CA ILE A 161 5.56 -4.72 -16.35
C ILE A 161 6.72 -3.96 -17.01
N ALA A 162 7.76 -4.63 -17.47
CA ALA A 162 8.87 -4.00 -18.18
C ALA A 162 8.39 -3.33 -19.48
N GLU A 163 7.53 -4.00 -20.26
CA GLU A 163 6.92 -3.42 -21.46
C GLU A 163 6.06 -2.19 -21.12
N ALA A 164 5.28 -2.25 -20.05
CA ALA A 164 4.49 -1.12 -19.60
C ALA A 164 5.38 0.08 -19.24
N MET A 165 6.45 -0.15 -18.46
CA MET A 165 7.41 0.91 -18.11
C MET A 165 8.16 1.48 -19.32
N GLN A 166 8.45 0.65 -20.31
CA GLN A 166 9.07 1.10 -21.56
C GLN A 166 8.13 2.05 -22.34
N LYS A 167 6.82 1.75 -22.35
CA LYS A 167 5.82 2.54 -23.10
C LYS A 167 5.51 3.89 -22.44
N VAL A 168 5.34 3.92 -21.11
CA VAL A 168 4.95 5.15 -20.39
C VAL A 168 6.12 5.85 -19.70
N GLY A 169 7.31 5.26 -19.71
CA GLY A 169 8.48 5.74 -18.98
C GLY A 169 8.54 5.19 -17.55
N LYS A 170 9.72 5.30 -16.93
CA LYS A 170 9.99 4.74 -15.59
C LYS A 170 9.14 5.40 -14.49
N GLU A 171 8.79 6.66 -14.66
CA GLU A 171 7.91 7.44 -13.78
C GLU A 171 6.46 7.45 -14.25
N GLY A 172 6.16 6.72 -15.33
CA GLY A 172 4.85 6.65 -15.94
C GLY A 172 3.83 5.94 -15.07
N VAL A 173 2.56 6.27 -15.26
CA VAL A 173 1.46 5.67 -14.51
C VAL A 173 1.12 4.31 -15.11
N ILE A 174 1.14 3.28 -14.26
CA ILE A 174 0.72 1.93 -14.62
C ILE A 174 -0.34 1.50 -13.63
N THR A 175 -1.47 1.03 -14.13
CA THR A 175 -2.59 0.50 -13.34
C THR A 175 -2.87 -0.95 -13.69
N VAL A 176 -3.49 -1.68 -12.77
CA VAL A 176 -3.82 -3.09 -12.96
C VAL A 176 -5.33 -3.28 -12.84
N GLU A 177 -5.95 -3.80 -13.89
CA GLU A 177 -7.39 -4.03 -13.96
C GLU A 177 -7.71 -5.50 -14.22
N GLU A 178 -8.95 -5.87 -13.98
CA GLU A 178 -9.46 -7.19 -14.33
C GLU A 178 -9.74 -7.24 -15.83
N GLY A 179 -9.12 -8.18 -16.53
CA GLY A 179 -9.37 -8.45 -17.93
C GLY A 179 -10.56 -9.37 -18.14
N SER A 180 -11.07 -9.40 -19.37
CA SER A 180 -12.16 -10.31 -19.75
C SER A 180 -11.68 -11.64 -20.33
N GLY A 181 -10.37 -11.74 -20.62
CA GLY A 181 -9.71 -12.90 -21.24
C GLY A 181 -8.98 -13.81 -20.25
N ILE A 182 -8.28 -14.79 -20.77
CA ILE A 182 -7.42 -15.72 -20.00
C ILE A 182 -5.98 -15.20 -19.94
N GLU A 183 -5.55 -14.45 -20.94
CA GLU A 183 -4.20 -13.88 -21.05
C GLU A 183 -4.15 -12.46 -20.52
N ASN A 184 -2.96 -12.03 -20.08
CA ASN A 184 -2.74 -10.64 -19.69
C ASN A 184 -2.60 -9.77 -20.94
N GLU A 185 -3.18 -8.59 -20.91
CA GLU A 185 -3.10 -7.61 -22.01
C GLU A 185 -2.55 -6.27 -21.49
N LEU A 186 -1.78 -5.58 -22.31
CA LEU A 186 -1.27 -4.25 -22.03
C LEU A 186 -1.89 -3.24 -22.99
N GLU A 187 -2.61 -2.27 -22.45
CA GLU A 187 -3.17 -1.14 -23.19
C GLU A 187 -2.57 0.16 -22.67
N VAL A 188 -2.28 1.11 -23.56
CA VAL A 188 -1.88 2.46 -23.18
C VAL A 188 -3.01 3.40 -23.58
N VAL A 189 -3.52 4.13 -22.60
CA VAL A 189 -4.65 5.04 -22.76
C VAL A 189 -4.27 6.46 -22.34
N GLU A 190 -5.06 7.43 -22.80
CA GLU A 190 -4.92 8.81 -22.34
C GLU A 190 -5.26 8.91 -20.85
N GLY A 191 -4.40 9.53 -20.06
CA GLY A 191 -4.61 9.62 -18.62
C GLY A 191 -3.54 10.42 -17.91
N MET A 192 -3.77 10.67 -16.62
CA MET A 192 -2.86 11.45 -15.78
C MET A 192 -2.99 11.05 -14.33
N GLN A 193 -1.87 11.05 -13.62
CA GLN A 193 -1.84 11.00 -12.15
C GLN A 193 -1.29 12.30 -11.58
N PHE A 194 -1.85 12.72 -10.44
CA PHE A 194 -1.34 13.87 -9.68
C PHE A 194 -1.44 13.62 -8.17
N ASP A 195 -0.54 14.24 -7.42
CA ASP A 195 -0.30 14.09 -5.99
C ASP A 195 -1.34 14.85 -5.13
N ARG A 196 -2.58 14.42 -5.19
CA ARG A 196 -3.70 14.84 -4.32
C ARG A 196 -4.66 13.68 -4.17
N GLY A 197 -4.83 13.20 -2.95
CA GLY A 197 -5.78 12.14 -2.64
C GLY A 197 -7.15 12.65 -2.20
N TYR A 198 -8.03 11.75 -1.82
CA TYR A 198 -9.38 12.08 -1.38
C TYR A 198 -9.38 12.96 -0.12
N LEU A 199 -10.34 13.88 -0.04
CA LEU A 199 -10.52 14.80 1.11
C LEU A 199 -11.13 14.11 2.34
N SER A 200 -11.72 12.96 2.18
CA SER A 200 -12.34 12.22 3.28
C SER A 200 -12.26 10.71 3.08
N PRO A 201 -11.86 9.93 4.11
CA PRO A 201 -11.88 8.47 4.05
C PRO A 201 -13.28 7.87 3.81
N TYR A 202 -14.34 8.64 4.05
CA TYR A 202 -15.71 8.21 3.79
C TYR A 202 -16.08 8.13 2.31
N PHE A 203 -15.20 8.54 1.42
CA PHE A 203 -15.33 8.32 -0.03
C PHE A 203 -14.83 6.93 -0.47
N ILE A 204 -14.07 6.24 0.39
CA ILE A 204 -13.54 4.90 0.09
C ILE A 204 -14.68 3.92 -0.16
N ASN A 205 -14.64 3.26 -1.31
CA ASN A 205 -15.55 2.18 -1.68
C ASN A 205 -14.82 0.84 -1.90
N ASN A 206 -13.50 0.87 -2.02
CA ASN A 206 -12.64 -0.29 -2.05
C ASN A 206 -11.80 -0.34 -0.77
N GLN A 207 -12.26 -1.11 0.22
CA GLN A 207 -11.59 -1.18 1.53
C GLN A 207 -10.28 -1.99 1.50
N GLU A 208 -10.13 -2.91 0.57
CA GLU A 208 -8.91 -3.70 0.44
C GLU A 208 -7.73 -2.82 0.04
N ARG A 209 -7.95 -1.89 -0.91
CA ARG A 209 -6.94 -0.94 -1.40
C ARG A 209 -6.96 0.41 -0.70
N MET A 210 -7.98 0.67 0.11
CA MET A 210 -8.23 1.99 0.69
C MET A 210 -8.40 3.08 -0.37
N THR A 211 -9.07 2.76 -1.50
CA THR A 211 -9.29 3.67 -2.63
C THR A 211 -10.78 4.01 -2.82
N ALA A 212 -11.01 5.15 -3.45
CA ALA A 212 -12.30 5.53 -4.02
C ALA A 212 -12.21 5.33 -5.54
N ASP A 213 -12.88 4.29 -6.04
CA ASP A 213 -12.90 3.92 -7.44
C ASP A 213 -14.21 4.41 -8.07
N LEU A 214 -14.13 5.26 -9.08
CA LEU A 214 -15.26 5.82 -9.82
C LEU A 214 -15.23 5.32 -11.26
N GLU A 215 -16.23 4.55 -11.65
CA GLU A 215 -16.39 4.04 -13.02
C GLU A 215 -17.28 4.98 -13.85
N ASP A 216 -16.85 5.36 -15.03
CA ASP A 216 -17.49 6.31 -15.93
C ASP A 216 -17.91 7.64 -15.27
N PRO A 217 -17.02 8.27 -14.44
CA PRO A 217 -17.40 9.46 -13.70
C PRO A 217 -17.54 10.69 -14.56
N PHE A 218 -18.37 11.62 -14.11
CA PHE A 218 -18.25 13.04 -14.42
C PHE A 218 -17.16 13.69 -13.57
N ILE A 219 -16.48 14.71 -14.10
CA ILE A 219 -15.38 15.40 -13.42
C ILE A 219 -15.68 16.89 -13.43
N LEU A 220 -15.94 17.44 -12.23
CA LEU A 220 -16.09 18.88 -12.03
C LEU A 220 -14.72 19.49 -11.74
N LEU A 221 -14.35 20.52 -12.51
CA LEU A 221 -13.11 21.29 -12.36
C LEU A 221 -13.45 22.70 -11.92
N HIS A 222 -13.02 23.12 -10.73
CA HIS A 222 -13.29 24.45 -10.19
C HIS A 222 -12.02 25.11 -9.64
N ASP A 223 -11.78 26.37 -9.97
CA ASP A 223 -10.55 27.09 -9.61
C ASP A 223 -10.55 27.67 -8.19
N LYS A 224 -11.71 27.70 -7.52
CA LYS A 224 -11.89 28.24 -6.17
C LYS A 224 -12.28 27.15 -5.15
N LYS A 225 -12.38 27.57 -3.89
CA LYS A 225 -12.90 26.72 -2.81
C LYS A 225 -14.41 26.57 -2.89
N ILE A 226 -14.88 25.36 -2.57
CA ILE A 226 -16.29 25.03 -2.44
C ILE A 226 -16.61 24.82 -0.96
N SER A 227 -17.27 25.77 -0.32
CA SER A 227 -17.70 25.70 1.08
C SER A 227 -19.22 25.67 1.24
N ASN A 228 -19.96 26.28 0.29
CA ASN A 228 -21.40 26.35 0.30
C ASN A 228 -21.98 25.29 -0.64
N ILE A 229 -22.75 24.35 -0.11
CA ILE A 229 -23.36 23.28 -0.92
C ILE A 229 -24.42 23.79 -1.89
N ARG A 230 -25.05 24.94 -1.62
CA ARG A 230 -26.15 25.47 -2.44
C ARG A 230 -25.70 25.75 -3.87
N ASP A 231 -24.46 26.17 -4.04
CA ASP A 231 -23.89 26.49 -5.36
C ASP A 231 -23.70 25.22 -6.22
N LEU A 232 -23.60 24.08 -5.55
CA LEU A 232 -23.40 22.77 -6.18
C LEU A 232 -24.70 21.96 -6.38
N LEU A 233 -25.78 22.32 -5.67
CA LEU A 233 -27.02 21.54 -5.66
C LEU A 233 -27.61 21.28 -7.06
N PRO A 234 -27.71 22.27 -7.97
CA PRO A 234 -28.30 22.02 -9.29
C PRO A 234 -27.51 20.97 -10.09
N LEU A 235 -26.18 21.02 -9.99
CA LEU A 235 -25.28 20.09 -10.65
C LEU A 235 -25.38 18.69 -10.03
N LEU A 236 -25.40 18.59 -8.69
CA LEU A 236 -25.55 17.30 -8.01
C LEU A 236 -26.90 16.61 -8.32
N GLU A 237 -27.99 17.38 -8.45
CA GLU A 237 -29.27 16.84 -8.87
C GLU A 237 -29.24 16.32 -10.31
N ALA A 238 -28.55 17.01 -11.20
CA ALA A 238 -28.38 16.60 -12.57
C ALA A 238 -27.54 15.33 -12.69
N VAL A 239 -26.43 15.24 -11.94
CA VAL A 239 -25.55 14.06 -11.85
C VAL A 239 -26.30 12.87 -11.24
N ALA A 240 -27.09 13.09 -10.17
CA ALA A 240 -27.91 12.03 -9.56
C ALA A 240 -28.93 11.47 -10.55
N LYS A 241 -29.58 12.31 -11.35
CA LYS A 241 -30.52 11.89 -12.41
C LYS A 241 -29.82 11.10 -13.52
N ALA A 242 -28.57 11.45 -13.85
CA ALA A 242 -27.76 10.73 -14.83
C ALA A 242 -27.29 9.36 -14.31
N GLY A 243 -27.28 9.13 -12.98
CA GLY A 243 -26.89 7.87 -12.37
C GLY A 243 -25.40 7.54 -12.45
N ARG A 244 -24.57 8.52 -12.78
CA ARG A 244 -23.11 8.38 -12.91
C ARG A 244 -22.39 8.98 -11.70
N PRO A 245 -21.20 8.45 -11.33
CA PRO A 245 -20.37 9.03 -10.27
C PRO A 245 -19.88 10.45 -10.61
N LEU A 246 -19.49 11.21 -9.59
CA LEU A 246 -18.91 12.54 -9.74
C LEU A 246 -17.57 12.62 -9.01
N LEU A 247 -16.52 13.06 -9.70
CA LEU A 247 -15.31 13.58 -9.09
C LEU A 247 -15.40 15.09 -8.98
N VAL A 248 -15.14 15.66 -7.82
CA VAL A 248 -15.02 17.10 -7.59
C VAL A 248 -13.55 17.47 -7.39
N LEU A 249 -13.00 18.22 -8.34
CA LEU A 249 -11.67 18.82 -8.28
C LEU A 249 -11.81 20.33 -8.07
N ALA A 250 -11.41 20.80 -6.90
CA ALA A 250 -11.48 22.24 -6.57
C ALA A 250 -10.21 22.68 -5.84
N GLU A 251 -10.03 23.99 -5.65
CA GLU A 251 -8.95 24.48 -4.77
C GLU A 251 -9.01 23.81 -3.39
N ASP A 252 -10.21 23.73 -2.81
CA ASP A 252 -10.54 22.97 -1.63
C ASP A 252 -12.04 22.69 -1.60
N VAL A 253 -12.46 21.63 -0.90
CA VAL A 253 -13.87 21.39 -0.58
C VAL A 253 -13.97 21.24 0.93
N GLU A 254 -14.66 22.18 1.58
CA GLU A 254 -14.64 22.27 3.04
C GLU A 254 -16.04 22.54 3.63
N GLY A 255 -16.16 22.44 4.96
CA GLY A 255 -17.35 22.82 5.70
C GLY A 255 -18.61 22.03 5.31
N GLU A 256 -19.71 22.76 5.07
CA GLU A 256 -21.02 22.18 4.74
C GLU A 256 -21.02 21.40 3.42
N ALA A 257 -20.25 21.87 2.44
CA ALA A 257 -20.14 21.22 1.14
C ALA A 257 -19.52 19.82 1.26
N LEU A 258 -18.38 19.69 1.92
CA LEU A 258 -17.73 18.40 2.12
C LEU A 258 -18.60 17.43 2.93
N ALA A 259 -19.20 17.92 4.05
CA ALA A 259 -20.06 17.10 4.87
C ALA A 259 -21.28 16.56 4.10
N THR A 260 -21.87 17.38 3.24
CA THR A 260 -23.03 16.98 2.43
C THR A 260 -22.64 15.98 1.35
N LEU A 261 -21.48 16.15 0.67
CA LEU A 261 -20.99 15.19 -0.30
C LEU A 261 -20.74 13.82 0.37
N VAL A 262 -20.09 13.81 1.54
CA VAL A 262 -19.86 12.58 2.31
C VAL A 262 -21.18 11.89 2.68
N VAL A 263 -22.16 12.63 3.22
CA VAL A 263 -23.45 12.05 3.60
C VAL A 263 -24.20 11.48 2.39
N ASN A 264 -24.19 12.16 1.25
CA ASN A 264 -24.86 11.67 0.03
C ASN A 264 -24.15 10.43 -0.54
N ASN A 265 -22.82 10.38 -0.50
CA ASN A 265 -22.05 9.19 -0.86
C ASN A 265 -22.39 8.00 0.03
N MET A 266 -22.37 8.19 1.37
CA MET A 266 -22.70 7.13 2.33
C MET A 266 -24.13 6.61 2.21
N ARG A 267 -25.08 7.49 1.83
CA ARG A 267 -26.49 7.12 1.59
C ARG A 267 -26.73 6.50 0.21
N GLY A 268 -25.72 6.48 -0.66
CA GLY A 268 -25.84 5.98 -2.01
C GLY A 268 -26.74 6.83 -2.93
N VAL A 269 -27.00 8.10 -2.56
CA VAL A 269 -27.82 9.02 -3.38
C VAL A 269 -27.00 9.47 -4.61
N VAL A 270 -25.73 9.80 -4.41
CA VAL A 270 -24.77 10.09 -5.49
C VAL A 270 -23.45 9.45 -5.07
N LYS A 271 -22.86 8.67 -5.96
CA LYS A 271 -21.46 8.23 -5.79
C LYS A 271 -20.57 9.42 -6.11
N VAL A 272 -19.86 9.93 -5.11
CA VAL A 272 -19.03 11.12 -5.24
C VAL A 272 -17.73 10.97 -4.48
N ALA A 273 -16.65 11.51 -5.05
CA ALA A 273 -15.40 11.75 -4.35
C ALA A 273 -14.95 13.19 -4.60
N ALA A 274 -14.19 13.75 -3.67
CA ALA A 274 -13.62 15.08 -3.79
C ALA A 274 -12.15 15.07 -3.44
N CYS A 275 -11.33 15.77 -4.21
CA CYS A 275 -9.92 16.00 -3.93
C CYS A 275 -9.53 17.45 -4.27
N LYS A 276 -8.38 17.87 -3.75
CA LYS A 276 -7.82 19.19 -4.06
C LYS A 276 -7.22 19.19 -5.46
N ALA A 277 -7.38 20.29 -6.18
CA ALA A 277 -6.67 20.50 -7.42
C ALA A 277 -5.15 20.54 -7.21
N PRO A 278 -4.36 19.95 -8.11
CA PRO A 278 -2.91 19.94 -8.00
C PRO A 278 -2.30 21.34 -8.21
N GLY A 279 -1.18 21.60 -7.55
CA GLY A 279 -0.47 22.87 -7.65
C GLY A 279 -1.05 24.01 -6.80
N PHE A 280 -0.48 25.20 -6.94
CA PHE A 280 -0.86 26.41 -6.22
C PHE A 280 -0.85 27.62 -7.16
N GLY A 281 -1.76 28.59 -6.92
CA GLY A 281 -1.82 29.83 -7.72
C GLY A 281 -2.01 29.57 -9.21
N ASP A 282 -1.22 30.23 -10.06
CA ASP A 282 -1.34 30.11 -11.52
C ASP A 282 -1.01 28.69 -12.02
N ARG A 283 -0.15 27.95 -11.32
CA ARG A 283 0.13 26.54 -11.66
C ARG A 283 -1.09 25.66 -11.46
N ARG A 284 -1.88 25.90 -10.39
CA ARG A 284 -3.12 25.16 -10.17
C ARG A 284 -4.10 25.38 -11.32
N LYS A 285 -4.25 26.64 -11.78
CA LYS A 285 -5.09 26.96 -12.95
C LYS A 285 -4.62 26.22 -14.19
N ALA A 286 -3.31 26.27 -14.46
CA ALA A 286 -2.71 25.58 -15.60
C ALA A 286 -2.90 24.04 -15.54
N MET A 287 -2.80 23.44 -14.35
CA MET A 287 -3.04 21.99 -14.14
C MET A 287 -4.52 21.65 -14.31
N LEU A 288 -5.44 22.49 -13.82
CA LEU A 288 -6.87 22.29 -14.05
C LEU A 288 -7.22 22.37 -15.55
N GLU A 289 -6.59 23.28 -16.30
CA GLU A 289 -6.74 23.33 -17.76
C GLU A 289 -6.21 22.08 -18.46
N ASP A 290 -5.06 21.55 -17.99
CA ASP A 290 -4.50 20.31 -18.53
C ASP A 290 -5.46 19.13 -18.31
N ILE A 291 -6.07 19.05 -17.10
CA ILE A 291 -7.07 18.03 -16.78
C ILE A 291 -8.37 18.25 -17.60
N ALA A 292 -8.79 19.51 -17.81
CA ALA A 292 -9.95 19.82 -18.64
C ALA A 292 -9.77 19.33 -20.08
N ILE A 293 -8.60 19.57 -20.67
CA ILE A 293 -8.27 19.09 -22.02
C ILE A 293 -8.22 17.57 -22.07
N LEU A 294 -7.62 16.94 -21.05
CA LEU A 294 -7.54 15.47 -20.94
C LEU A 294 -8.92 14.82 -20.85
N THR A 295 -9.85 15.43 -20.13
CA THR A 295 -11.17 14.86 -19.83
C THR A 295 -12.28 15.38 -20.72
N GLY A 296 -11.98 16.35 -21.60
CA GLY A 296 -12.96 17.00 -22.47
C GLY A 296 -13.94 17.92 -21.74
N GLY A 297 -13.59 18.37 -20.51
CA GLY A 297 -14.39 19.26 -19.68
C GLY A 297 -13.97 20.73 -19.78
N THR A 298 -14.59 21.56 -18.95
CA THR A 298 -14.32 22.99 -18.84
C THR A 298 -14.01 23.34 -17.38
N VAL A 299 -13.00 24.19 -17.16
CA VAL A 299 -12.73 24.73 -15.82
C VAL A 299 -13.77 25.79 -15.48
N ILE A 300 -14.55 25.54 -14.45
CA ILE A 300 -15.54 26.50 -13.94
C ILE A 300 -14.80 27.59 -13.16
N SER A 301 -14.68 28.78 -13.77
CA SER A 301 -14.00 29.94 -13.22
C SER A 301 -14.74 31.22 -13.57
N GLU A 302 -14.83 32.13 -12.59
CA GLU A 302 -15.41 33.46 -12.82
C GLU A 302 -14.59 34.30 -13.83
N GLU A 303 -13.29 34.01 -13.98
CA GLU A 303 -12.43 34.71 -14.94
C GLU A 303 -12.85 34.45 -16.39
N VAL A 304 -13.43 33.26 -16.66
CA VAL A 304 -13.99 32.92 -17.97
C VAL A 304 -15.52 33.14 -18.06
N GLY A 305 -16.10 33.73 -17.00
CA GLY A 305 -17.52 34.05 -16.94
C GLY A 305 -18.43 32.88 -16.55
N LEU A 306 -17.87 31.80 -16.04
CA LEU A 306 -18.61 30.63 -15.55
C LEU A 306 -18.74 30.64 -14.02
N SER A 307 -19.93 30.32 -13.52
CA SER A 307 -20.19 30.16 -12.08
C SER A 307 -20.60 28.73 -11.76
N LEU A 308 -20.34 28.30 -10.54
CA LEU A 308 -20.68 26.95 -10.09
C LEU A 308 -22.20 26.71 -10.11
N GLU A 309 -23.01 27.73 -9.77
CA GLU A 309 -24.47 27.67 -9.82
C GLU A 309 -25.03 27.46 -11.23
N GLY A 310 -24.30 27.96 -12.26
CA GLY A 310 -24.69 27.85 -13.67
C GLY A 310 -24.08 26.64 -14.38
N ALA A 311 -23.25 25.87 -13.70
CA ALA A 311 -22.59 24.72 -14.30
C ALA A 311 -23.59 23.60 -14.67
N THR A 312 -23.39 23.01 -15.84
CA THR A 312 -24.21 21.93 -16.38
C THR A 312 -23.39 20.66 -16.57
N ILE A 313 -24.04 19.53 -16.86
CA ILE A 313 -23.36 18.26 -17.18
C ILE A 313 -22.45 18.41 -18.41
N GLU A 314 -22.77 19.31 -19.36
CA GLU A 314 -22.01 19.53 -20.58
C GLU A 314 -20.65 20.19 -20.29
N ASP A 315 -20.50 20.89 -19.16
CA ASP A 315 -19.26 21.51 -18.71
C ASP A 315 -18.32 20.51 -18.02
N LEU A 316 -18.86 19.35 -17.61
CA LEU A 316 -18.10 18.35 -16.87
C LEU A 316 -17.17 17.54 -17.79
N GLY A 317 -15.95 17.32 -17.32
CA GLY A 317 -15.07 16.34 -17.92
C GLY A 317 -15.58 14.91 -17.68
N GLN A 318 -15.06 13.97 -18.46
CA GLN A 318 -15.40 12.55 -18.35
C GLN A 318 -14.14 11.69 -18.48
N ALA A 319 -14.16 10.53 -17.85
CA ALA A 319 -13.14 9.51 -18.01
C ALA A 319 -13.80 8.13 -17.89
N LYS A 320 -13.11 7.08 -18.31
CA LYS A 320 -13.58 5.73 -18.12
C LYS A 320 -13.49 5.30 -16.66
N LYS A 321 -12.41 5.72 -15.99
CA LYS A 321 -12.21 5.44 -14.57
C LYS A 321 -11.42 6.53 -13.88
N VAL A 322 -11.72 6.77 -12.61
CA VAL A 322 -10.88 7.57 -11.71
C VAL A 322 -10.65 6.79 -10.43
N GLU A 323 -9.40 6.70 -10.02
CA GLU A 323 -8.96 6.05 -8.78
C GLU A 323 -8.31 7.08 -7.86
N LEU A 324 -8.82 7.22 -6.64
CA LEU A 324 -8.25 8.10 -5.62
C LEU A 324 -7.77 7.26 -4.44
N ASN A 325 -6.51 7.41 -4.06
CA ASN A 325 -5.99 6.93 -2.80
C ASN A 325 -5.82 8.09 -1.80
N LYS A 326 -5.11 7.87 -0.72
CA LYS A 326 -4.86 8.90 0.30
C LYS A 326 -3.98 10.05 -0.20
N GLU A 327 -3.12 9.79 -1.17
CA GLU A 327 -2.04 10.69 -1.62
C GLU A 327 -2.22 11.14 -3.06
N ASP A 328 -2.76 10.29 -3.92
CA ASP A 328 -2.84 10.50 -5.36
C ASP A 328 -4.24 10.33 -5.92
N THR A 329 -4.47 10.96 -7.08
CA THR A 329 -5.63 10.73 -7.94
C THR A 329 -5.15 10.39 -9.34
N THR A 330 -5.64 9.28 -9.90
CA THR A 330 -5.34 8.81 -11.25
C THR A 330 -6.59 8.87 -12.11
N ILE A 331 -6.52 9.58 -13.22
CA ILE A 331 -7.55 9.64 -14.26
C ILE A 331 -7.12 8.70 -15.39
N ILE A 332 -7.97 7.75 -15.75
CA ILE A 332 -7.70 6.71 -16.73
C ILE A 332 -8.68 6.84 -17.88
N ASP A 333 -8.18 6.88 -19.12
CA ASP A 333 -8.95 6.96 -20.34
C ASP A 333 -9.89 8.18 -20.33
N GLY A 334 -9.29 9.38 -20.31
CA GLY A 334 -10.01 10.64 -20.36
C GLY A 334 -10.67 10.86 -21.72
N ALA A 335 -11.86 11.47 -21.73
CA ALA A 335 -12.66 11.68 -22.94
C ALA A 335 -12.17 12.85 -23.83
N GLY A 336 -11.02 13.46 -23.51
CA GLY A 336 -10.42 14.52 -24.31
C GLY A 336 -9.99 14.05 -25.69
N SER A 337 -9.95 14.97 -26.65
CA SER A 337 -9.49 14.61 -27.99
C SER A 337 -7.96 14.48 -28.05
N PRO A 338 -7.41 13.44 -28.72
CA PRO A 338 -5.96 13.29 -28.87
C PRO A 338 -5.28 14.50 -29.50
N ASP A 339 -5.96 15.16 -30.45
CA ASP A 339 -5.47 16.39 -31.09
C ASP A 339 -5.39 17.57 -30.11
N GLY A 340 -6.37 17.69 -29.20
CA GLY A 340 -6.38 18.69 -28.13
C GLY A 340 -5.24 18.47 -27.14
N ILE A 341 -5.02 17.22 -26.72
CA ILE A 341 -3.93 16.84 -25.82
C ILE A 341 -2.58 17.11 -26.47
N SER A 342 -2.38 16.67 -27.72
CA SER A 342 -1.16 16.95 -28.50
C SER A 342 -0.90 18.45 -28.68
N GLY A 343 -1.95 19.22 -28.94
CA GLY A 343 -1.87 20.68 -29.05
C GLY A 343 -1.40 21.32 -27.73
N ARG A 344 -1.95 20.86 -26.60
CA ARG A 344 -1.55 21.33 -25.25
C ARG A 344 -0.11 20.97 -24.92
N VAL A 345 0.32 19.75 -25.20
CA VAL A 345 1.72 19.31 -25.04
C VAL A 345 2.67 20.20 -25.83
N ASN A 346 2.35 20.51 -27.10
CA ASN A 346 3.18 21.38 -27.92
C ASN A 346 3.21 22.83 -27.40
N GLN A 347 2.10 23.35 -26.87
CA GLN A 347 2.04 24.65 -26.21
C GLN A 347 2.97 24.69 -24.98
N ILE A 348 2.94 23.67 -24.12
CA ILE A 348 3.81 23.61 -22.93
C ILE A 348 5.28 23.47 -23.36
N ARG A 349 5.61 22.70 -24.40
CA ARG A 349 6.97 22.61 -24.95
C ARG A 349 7.50 23.96 -25.43
N ALA A 350 6.68 24.74 -26.10
CA ALA A 350 7.07 26.11 -26.47
C ALA A 350 7.35 26.98 -25.24
N GLN A 351 6.56 26.87 -24.18
CA GLN A 351 6.83 27.57 -22.91
C GLN A 351 8.17 27.13 -22.24
N ILE A 352 8.56 25.86 -22.39
CA ILE A 352 9.84 25.35 -21.91
C ILE A 352 11.02 26.03 -22.62
N GLU A 353 10.89 26.28 -23.93
CA GLU A 353 11.90 26.95 -24.72
C GLU A 353 12.00 28.45 -24.39
N ASP A 354 10.87 29.08 -24.08
CA ASP A 354 10.81 30.51 -23.79
C ASP A 354 11.20 30.88 -22.35
N THR A 355 11.15 29.94 -21.40
CA THR A 355 11.44 30.24 -20.00
C THR A 355 12.94 30.34 -19.70
N SER A 356 13.31 31.38 -18.97
CA SER A 356 14.67 31.57 -18.44
C SER A 356 14.89 30.97 -17.04
N SER A 357 13.82 30.53 -16.37
CA SER A 357 13.86 29.96 -15.02
C SER A 357 14.03 28.46 -15.09
N ASP A 358 15.10 27.92 -14.52
CA ASP A 358 15.35 26.48 -14.46
C ASP A 358 14.25 25.76 -13.67
N TYR A 359 13.75 26.37 -12.60
CA TYR A 359 12.64 25.83 -11.80
C TYR A 359 11.33 25.77 -12.60
N ASP A 360 10.99 26.82 -13.34
CA ASP A 360 9.77 26.80 -14.16
C ASP A 360 9.92 25.82 -15.33
N ARG A 361 11.13 25.70 -15.88
CA ARG A 361 11.43 24.69 -16.92
C ARG A 361 11.17 23.27 -16.41
N GLU A 362 11.66 22.95 -15.22
CA GLU A 362 11.45 21.65 -14.57
C GLU A 362 9.94 21.37 -14.38
N LYS A 363 9.19 22.34 -13.85
CA LYS A 363 7.74 22.18 -13.63
C LYS A 363 6.92 22.08 -14.92
N LEU A 364 7.35 22.73 -15.98
CA LEU A 364 6.74 22.57 -17.31
C LEU A 364 7.07 21.19 -17.91
N GLN A 365 8.30 20.69 -17.70
CA GLN A 365 8.67 19.33 -18.11
C GLN A 365 7.85 18.25 -17.38
N GLU A 366 7.63 18.40 -16.07
CA GLU A 366 6.73 17.51 -15.32
C GLU A 366 5.31 17.49 -15.91
N ARG A 367 4.76 18.64 -16.28
CA ARG A 367 3.43 18.71 -16.90
C ARG A 367 3.39 18.01 -18.25
N VAL A 368 4.42 18.19 -19.09
CA VAL A 368 4.53 17.47 -20.37
C VAL A 368 4.59 15.98 -20.13
N ALA A 369 5.40 15.52 -19.18
CA ALA A 369 5.54 14.09 -18.86
C ALA A 369 4.19 13.49 -18.43
N LYS A 370 3.44 14.20 -17.56
CA LYS A 370 2.12 13.76 -17.08
C LYS A 370 1.06 13.71 -18.19
N LEU A 371 1.06 14.67 -19.13
CA LEU A 371 0.09 14.71 -20.23
C LEU A 371 0.43 13.77 -21.39
N ALA A 372 1.73 13.67 -21.74
CA ALA A 372 2.18 12.92 -22.91
C ALA A 372 2.44 11.44 -22.62
N GLY A 373 2.65 11.08 -21.33
CA GLY A 373 2.97 9.72 -20.93
C GLY A 373 1.79 8.76 -21.00
N GLY A 374 0.58 9.26 -20.83
CA GLY A 374 -0.61 8.42 -20.72
C GLY A 374 -0.59 7.52 -19.47
N VAL A 375 -1.47 6.54 -19.45
CA VAL A 375 -1.57 5.50 -18.43
C VAL A 375 -1.47 4.13 -19.10
N ALA A 376 -0.53 3.30 -18.65
CA ALA A 376 -0.49 1.90 -19.06
C ALA A 376 -1.45 1.10 -18.17
N VAL A 377 -2.39 0.40 -18.78
CA VAL A 377 -3.37 -0.45 -18.11
C VAL A 377 -3.00 -1.91 -18.36
N ILE A 378 -2.56 -2.61 -17.31
CA ILE A 378 -2.35 -4.07 -17.37
C ILE A 378 -3.67 -4.75 -17.03
N LYS A 379 -4.29 -5.38 -18.02
CA LYS A 379 -5.50 -6.18 -17.86
C LYS A 379 -5.12 -7.61 -17.55
N VAL A 380 -5.41 -8.06 -16.34
CA VAL A 380 -5.05 -9.41 -15.89
C VAL A 380 -6.09 -10.41 -16.36
N GLY A 381 -5.64 -11.47 -17.02
CA GLY A 381 -6.48 -12.57 -17.48
C GLY A 381 -6.40 -13.80 -16.58
N ALA A 382 -7.54 -14.46 -16.34
CA ALA A 382 -7.61 -15.69 -15.54
C ALA A 382 -8.83 -16.55 -15.91
N GLY A 383 -8.79 -17.84 -15.53
CA GLY A 383 -9.85 -18.80 -15.78
C GLY A 383 -11.00 -18.77 -14.78
N SER A 384 -10.83 -18.12 -13.61
CA SER A 384 -11.82 -17.99 -12.55
C SER A 384 -11.68 -16.68 -11.79
N GLU A 385 -12.75 -16.22 -11.13
CA GLU A 385 -12.72 -14.99 -10.31
C GLU A 385 -11.72 -15.07 -9.15
N ILE A 386 -11.56 -16.24 -8.53
CA ILE A 386 -10.59 -16.43 -7.43
C ILE A 386 -9.16 -16.30 -7.95
N GLU A 387 -8.86 -16.94 -9.08
CA GLU A 387 -7.56 -16.83 -9.74
C GLU A 387 -7.28 -15.41 -10.22
N MET A 388 -8.30 -14.72 -10.75
CA MET A 388 -8.21 -13.33 -11.19
C MET A 388 -7.76 -12.41 -10.06
N LYS A 389 -8.40 -12.50 -8.90
CA LYS A 389 -8.08 -11.67 -7.73
C LYS A 389 -6.66 -11.95 -7.21
N GLU A 390 -6.27 -13.23 -7.13
CA GLU A 390 -4.91 -13.60 -6.72
C GLU A 390 -3.87 -13.07 -7.70
N LYS A 391 -4.10 -13.29 -9.00
CA LYS A 391 -3.15 -12.88 -10.04
C LYS A 391 -3.03 -11.36 -10.14
N LYS A 392 -4.15 -10.63 -9.98
CA LYS A 392 -4.18 -9.17 -9.94
C LYS A 392 -3.35 -8.64 -8.78
N ALA A 393 -3.56 -9.13 -7.56
CA ALA A 393 -2.79 -8.73 -6.38
C ALA A 393 -1.29 -8.98 -6.61
N ARG A 394 -0.92 -10.13 -7.16
CA ARG A 394 0.47 -10.48 -7.49
C ARG A 394 1.10 -9.55 -8.53
N VAL A 395 0.35 -9.13 -9.55
CA VAL A 395 0.81 -8.14 -10.55
C VAL A 395 0.99 -6.77 -9.89
N GLU A 396 0.10 -6.37 -8.99
CA GLU A 396 0.20 -5.13 -8.23
C GLU A 396 1.45 -5.10 -7.34
N ASP A 397 1.69 -6.17 -6.57
CA ASP A 397 2.90 -6.31 -5.74
C ASP A 397 4.17 -6.25 -6.60
N ALA A 398 4.18 -6.94 -7.75
CA ALA A 398 5.30 -6.92 -8.68
C ALA A 398 5.55 -5.52 -9.27
N LEU A 399 4.49 -4.77 -9.57
CA LEU A 399 4.59 -3.39 -10.04
C LEU A 399 5.18 -2.47 -8.97
N HIS A 400 4.72 -2.57 -7.72
CA HIS A 400 5.26 -1.79 -6.60
C HIS A 400 6.73 -2.11 -6.35
N SER A 401 7.09 -3.39 -6.34
CA SER A 401 8.46 -3.87 -6.20
C SER A 401 9.37 -3.33 -7.31
N THR A 402 8.88 -3.35 -8.55
CA THR A 402 9.63 -2.84 -9.71
C THR A 402 9.84 -1.31 -9.63
N ARG A 403 8.83 -0.55 -9.20
CA ARG A 403 8.99 0.89 -8.94
C ARG A 403 10.03 1.17 -7.85
N ALA A 404 9.96 0.43 -6.75
CA ALA A 404 10.95 0.54 -5.67
C ALA A 404 12.39 0.23 -6.15
N ALA A 405 12.55 -0.72 -7.09
CA ALA A 405 13.84 -1.03 -7.71
C ALA A 405 14.35 0.09 -8.62
N VAL A 406 13.49 0.70 -9.40
CA VAL A 406 13.84 1.85 -10.25
C VAL A 406 14.25 3.05 -9.40
N GLU A 407 13.60 3.25 -8.25
CA GLU A 407 13.83 4.40 -7.35
C GLU A 407 15.16 4.30 -6.57
N GLU A 408 15.46 3.15 -5.95
CA GLU A 408 16.62 3.00 -5.07
C GLU A 408 17.62 1.91 -5.53
N GLY A 409 17.40 1.33 -6.71
CA GLY A 409 18.23 0.25 -7.23
C GLY A 409 17.91 -1.12 -6.62
N VAL A 410 18.74 -2.09 -6.95
CA VAL A 410 18.59 -3.51 -6.59
C VAL A 410 19.79 -4.02 -5.80
N VAL A 411 19.55 -5.03 -4.99
CA VAL A 411 20.56 -5.79 -4.26
C VAL A 411 20.40 -7.28 -4.54
N ALA A 412 21.38 -8.10 -4.14
CA ALA A 412 21.28 -9.56 -4.24
C ALA A 412 20.08 -10.06 -3.43
N GLY A 413 19.14 -10.73 -4.10
CA GLY A 413 17.90 -11.21 -3.52
C GLY A 413 18.05 -12.47 -2.65
N GLY A 414 16.90 -13.02 -2.25
CA GLY A 414 16.84 -14.24 -1.44
C GLY A 414 17.43 -14.11 -0.04
N GLY A 415 17.47 -12.89 0.51
CA GLY A 415 18.02 -12.59 1.84
C GLY A 415 19.56 -12.46 1.88
N VAL A 416 20.25 -12.60 0.73
CA VAL A 416 21.72 -12.50 0.66
C VAL A 416 22.22 -11.11 1.02
N ALA A 417 21.54 -10.05 0.58
CA ALA A 417 21.92 -8.67 0.89
C ALA A 417 21.98 -8.41 2.40
N LEU A 418 21.03 -8.95 3.17
CA LEU A 418 21.03 -8.85 4.64
C LEU A 418 22.23 -9.56 5.27
N ILE A 419 22.63 -10.73 4.73
CA ILE A 419 23.82 -11.46 5.21
C ILE A 419 25.09 -10.67 4.89
N ARG A 420 25.20 -10.01 3.72
CA ARG A 420 26.34 -9.14 3.39
C ARG A 420 26.38 -7.90 4.27
N ALA A 421 25.24 -7.27 4.53
CA ALA A 421 25.14 -6.17 5.48
C ALA A 421 25.56 -6.61 6.90
N GLN A 422 25.06 -7.75 7.38
CA GLN A 422 25.47 -8.36 8.64
C GLN A 422 27.00 -8.51 8.72
N GLN A 423 27.62 -9.15 7.72
CA GLN A 423 29.07 -9.38 7.68
C GLN A 423 29.89 -8.10 7.73
N LYS A 424 29.40 -7.03 7.12
CA LYS A 424 30.10 -5.74 7.05
C LYS A 424 30.07 -4.96 8.35
N ILE A 425 29.05 -5.17 9.16
CA ILE A 425 28.87 -4.53 10.47
C ILE A 425 29.29 -5.42 11.66
N ILE A 426 29.82 -6.62 11.41
CA ILE A 426 30.46 -7.44 12.45
C ILE A 426 31.60 -6.62 13.07
N GLY A 427 31.59 -6.53 14.42
CA GLY A 427 32.54 -5.70 15.16
C GLY A 427 32.03 -4.29 15.47
N LEU A 428 30.78 -3.96 15.09
CA LEU A 428 30.11 -2.78 15.60
C LEU A 428 29.95 -2.89 17.12
N GLU A 429 30.39 -1.86 17.85
CA GLU A 429 30.32 -1.82 19.31
C GLU A 429 29.33 -0.76 19.79
N GLY A 430 28.57 -1.10 20.83
CA GLY A 430 27.72 -0.18 21.59
C GLY A 430 28.51 0.54 22.68
N ASP A 431 27.82 1.40 23.41
CA ASP A 431 28.42 2.17 24.51
C ASP A 431 28.58 1.34 25.80
N ASN A 432 27.89 0.20 25.87
CA ASN A 432 27.93 -0.75 26.99
C ASN A 432 27.60 -2.18 26.54
N GLU A 433 27.69 -3.14 27.47
CA GLU A 433 27.46 -4.57 27.20
C GLU A 433 26.03 -4.86 26.73
N ASP A 434 25.03 -4.20 27.31
CA ASP A 434 23.61 -4.40 26.96
C ASP A 434 23.34 -3.94 25.51
N GLN A 435 23.97 -2.83 25.07
CA GLN A 435 23.88 -2.39 23.68
C GLN A 435 24.58 -3.37 22.73
N ASN A 436 25.70 -3.97 23.15
CA ASN A 436 26.37 -5.00 22.35
C ASN A 436 25.48 -6.24 22.17
N VAL A 437 24.74 -6.64 23.20
CA VAL A 437 23.73 -7.70 23.09
C VAL A 437 22.63 -7.29 22.11
N GLY A 438 22.14 -6.04 22.18
CA GLY A 438 21.17 -5.49 21.23
C GLY A 438 21.65 -5.54 19.79
N ILE A 439 22.91 -5.17 19.52
CA ILE A 439 23.54 -5.28 18.20
C ILE A 439 23.52 -6.74 17.73
N ASN A 440 23.91 -7.67 18.58
CA ASN A 440 23.94 -9.11 18.25
C ASN A 440 22.54 -9.67 17.96
N ILE A 441 21.49 -9.19 18.64
CA ILE A 441 20.10 -9.55 18.34
C ILE A 441 19.75 -9.14 16.91
N ALA A 442 20.05 -7.91 16.50
CA ALA A 442 19.78 -7.44 15.15
C ALA A 442 20.59 -8.21 14.10
N LEU A 443 21.88 -8.45 14.35
CA LEU A 443 22.73 -9.25 13.46
C LEU A 443 22.14 -10.65 13.25
N ARG A 444 21.70 -11.32 14.32
CA ARG A 444 21.09 -12.64 14.24
C ARG A 444 19.75 -12.62 13.49
N ALA A 445 18.96 -11.57 13.71
CA ALA A 445 17.67 -11.42 13.05
C ALA A 445 17.82 -11.28 11.52
N MET A 446 18.89 -10.66 11.01
CA MET A 446 19.17 -10.55 9.57
C MET A 446 19.36 -11.92 8.88
N GLU A 447 19.61 -12.99 9.61
CA GLU A 447 19.66 -14.36 9.08
C GLU A 447 18.27 -14.98 8.89
N SER A 448 17.25 -14.45 9.55
CA SER A 448 15.93 -15.09 9.60
C SER A 448 15.22 -15.18 8.26
N PRO A 449 15.28 -14.19 7.33
CA PRO A 449 14.64 -14.31 6.04
C PRO A 449 15.21 -15.47 5.19
N ILE A 450 16.52 -15.55 5.04
CA ILE A 450 17.12 -16.64 4.26
C ILE A 450 16.93 -18.02 4.92
N ARG A 451 16.94 -18.08 6.27
CA ARG A 451 16.61 -19.31 6.99
C ARG A 451 15.18 -19.77 6.68
N GLN A 452 14.24 -18.84 6.66
CA GLN A 452 12.83 -19.15 6.35
C GLN A 452 12.64 -19.57 4.89
N ILE A 453 13.25 -18.84 3.93
CA ILE A 453 13.22 -19.20 2.50
C ILE A 453 13.73 -20.62 2.30
N THR A 454 14.86 -20.94 2.93
CA THR A 454 15.50 -22.26 2.85
C THR A 454 14.63 -23.36 3.49
N ALA A 455 14.05 -23.09 4.65
CA ALA A 455 13.15 -24.03 5.34
C ALA A 455 11.88 -24.30 4.51
N ASN A 456 11.29 -23.26 3.88
CA ASN A 456 10.15 -23.39 2.99
C ASN A 456 10.51 -24.20 1.72
N ALA A 457 11.78 -24.17 1.31
CA ALA A 457 12.30 -24.99 0.21
C ALA A 457 12.54 -26.46 0.60
N GLY A 458 12.49 -26.78 1.89
CA GLY A 458 12.74 -28.14 2.39
C GLY A 458 14.22 -28.46 2.57
N GLU A 459 15.07 -27.43 2.61
CA GLU A 459 16.52 -27.56 2.76
C GLU A 459 16.97 -27.21 4.20
N GLU A 460 18.17 -27.68 4.59
CA GLU A 460 18.73 -27.40 5.91
C GLU A 460 19.31 -25.97 5.97
N ALA A 461 18.59 -25.08 6.65
CA ALA A 461 18.88 -23.65 6.68
C ALA A 461 20.29 -23.30 7.22
N SER A 462 20.78 -24.06 8.18
CA SER A 462 22.10 -23.84 8.78
C SER A 462 23.24 -24.14 7.78
N VAL A 463 23.09 -25.18 7.00
CA VAL A 463 24.09 -25.59 5.99
C VAL A 463 24.12 -24.56 4.84
N VAL A 464 22.95 -24.12 4.38
CA VAL A 464 22.85 -23.12 3.31
C VAL A 464 23.45 -21.79 3.77
N LEU A 465 23.10 -21.33 4.98
CA LEU A 465 23.61 -20.07 5.53
C LEU A 465 25.13 -20.10 5.67
N ASP A 466 25.71 -21.20 6.16
CA ASP A 466 27.16 -21.32 6.34
C ASP A 466 27.90 -21.19 4.98
N LYS A 467 27.44 -21.90 3.96
CA LYS A 467 27.99 -21.76 2.59
C LYS A 467 27.88 -20.34 2.05
N ILE A 468 26.75 -19.65 2.30
CA ILE A 468 26.58 -18.26 1.87
C ILE A 468 27.54 -17.33 2.61
N LYS A 469 27.76 -17.52 3.91
CA LYS A 469 28.72 -16.74 4.71
C LYS A 469 30.17 -16.93 4.25
N GLU A 470 30.54 -18.12 3.77
CA GLU A 470 31.86 -18.38 3.19
C GLU A 470 32.02 -17.70 1.82
N GLY A 471 30.92 -17.51 1.08
CA GLY A 471 30.89 -16.84 -0.21
C GLY A 471 31.10 -15.33 -0.11
N LYS A 472 31.44 -14.69 -1.24
CA LYS A 472 31.69 -13.25 -1.36
C LYS A 472 30.75 -12.60 -2.38
N GLY A 473 30.60 -11.29 -2.29
CA GLY A 473 29.77 -10.51 -3.22
C GLY A 473 28.32 -11.01 -3.24
N ASN A 474 27.77 -11.22 -4.42
CA ASN A 474 26.39 -11.62 -4.62
C ASN A 474 26.17 -13.14 -4.58
N PHE A 475 27.17 -13.92 -4.12
CA PHE A 475 27.04 -15.38 -4.00
C PHE A 475 25.95 -15.77 -3.00
N GLY A 476 24.99 -16.59 -3.45
CA GLY A 476 23.84 -17.00 -2.66
C GLY A 476 23.28 -18.36 -3.08
N PHE A 477 22.06 -18.66 -2.63
CA PHE A 477 21.35 -19.90 -2.86
C PHE A 477 20.01 -19.64 -3.54
N ASN A 478 19.83 -20.19 -4.74
CA ASN A 478 18.54 -20.19 -5.42
C ASN A 478 17.64 -21.28 -4.84
N ALA A 479 16.73 -20.92 -3.96
CA ALA A 479 15.82 -21.85 -3.33
C ALA A 479 14.80 -22.50 -4.29
N GLY A 480 14.60 -21.93 -5.48
CA GLY A 480 13.77 -22.49 -6.55
C GLY A 480 14.40 -23.72 -7.19
N THR A 481 15.68 -23.63 -7.56
CA THR A 481 16.42 -24.68 -8.29
C THR A 481 17.33 -25.53 -7.40
N GLY A 482 17.72 -25.05 -6.22
CA GLY A 482 18.69 -25.70 -5.33
C GLY A 482 20.16 -25.38 -5.68
N GLU A 483 20.42 -24.43 -6.57
CA GLU A 483 21.74 -24.07 -7.06
C GLU A 483 22.37 -22.92 -6.26
N TYR A 484 23.70 -22.93 -6.17
CA TYR A 484 24.48 -21.84 -5.60
C TYR A 484 25.15 -21.03 -6.71
N GLY A 485 25.13 -19.72 -6.61
CA GLY A 485 25.74 -18.83 -7.60
C GLY A 485 25.62 -17.36 -7.26
N ASP A 486 25.98 -16.53 -8.21
CA ASP A 486 25.78 -15.07 -8.12
C ASP A 486 24.29 -14.76 -8.34
N MET A 487 23.63 -14.24 -7.29
CA MET A 487 22.18 -14.02 -7.30
C MET A 487 21.76 -13.02 -8.37
N ILE A 488 22.54 -11.96 -8.58
CA ILE A 488 22.24 -10.95 -9.61
C ILE A 488 22.32 -11.59 -11.01
N LYS A 489 23.34 -12.37 -11.28
CA LYS A 489 23.46 -13.07 -12.58
C LYS A 489 22.40 -14.14 -12.79
N MET A 490 21.86 -14.71 -11.71
CA MET A 490 20.74 -15.65 -11.74
C MET A 490 19.39 -14.95 -11.87
N GLY A 491 19.35 -13.62 -11.93
CA GLY A 491 18.13 -12.83 -12.01
C GLY A 491 17.35 -12.76 -10.70
N ILE A 492 17.97 -13.09 -9.57
CA ILE A 492 17.32 -13.05 -8.23
C ILE A 492 17.72 -11.75 -7.55
N LEU A 493 16.88 -10.75 -7.73
CA LEU A 493 17.08 -9.37 -7.32
C LEU A 493 16.00 -8.97 -6.33
N ASP A 494 16.38 -8.25 -5.26
CA ASP A 494 15.46 -7.59 -4.35
C ASP A 494 15.65 -6.07 -4.47
N PRO A 495 14.58 -5.25 -4.49
CA PRO A 495 14.72 -3.80 -4.42
C PRO A 495 15.39 -3.40 -3.12
N ALA A 496 16.37 -2.50 -3.19
CA ALA A 496 17.08 -2.00 -2.01
C ALA A 496 16.12 -1.31 -1.03
N LYS A 497 15.15 -0.54 -1.56
CA LYS A 497 14.10 0.12 -0.78
C LYS A 497 13.29 -0.89 0.02
N VAL A 498 12.83 -1.98 -0.60
CA VAL A 498 12.04 -3.04 0.06
C VAL A 498 12.84 -3.67 1.21
N THR A 499 14.09 -4.09 0.94
CA THR A 499 14.92 -4.77 1.94
C THR A 499 15.24 -3.88 3.14
N ARG A 500 15.59 -2.58 2.89
CA ARG A 500 15.91 -1.65 3.98
C ARG A 500 14.67 -1.27 4.80
N THR A 501 13.52 -1.01 4.15
CA THR A 501 12.27 -0.65 4.81
C THR A 501 11.78 -1.80 5.71
N ALA A 502 11.84 -3.04 5.21
CA ALA A 502 11.52 -4.22 6.01
C ALA A 502 12.37 -4.31 7.29
N LEU A 503 13.68 -4.07 7.19
CA LEU A 503 14.58 -4.09 8.35
C LEU A 503 14.31 -2.92 9.32
N GLN A 504 14.06 -1.72 8.80
CA GLN A 504 13.77 -0.52 9.60
C GLN A 504 12.45 -0.65 10.36
N ALA A 505 11.37 -1.04 9.69
CA ALA A 505 10.06 -1.26 10.30
C ALA A 505 10.12 -2.35 11.37
N ALA A 506 10.77 -3.48 11.07
CA ALA A 506 10.96 -4.57 12.02
C ALA A 506 11.74 -4.12 13.26
N GLY A 507 12.87 -3.43 13.09
CA GLY A 507 13.70 -2.94 14.20
C GLY A 507 12.98 -1.92 15.08
N SER A 508 12.26 -0.98 14.45
CA SER A 508 11.50 0.06 15.14
C SER A 508 10.42 -0.53 16.04
N VAL A 509 9.50 -1.32 15.48
CA VAL A 509 8.37 -1.87 16.22
C VAL A 509 8.81 -2.94 17.23
N ALA A 510 9.71 -3.85 16.84
CA ALA A 510 10.24 -4.85 17.76
C ALA A 510 11.00 -4.22 18.94
N GLY A 511 11.74 -3.13 18.69
CA GLY A 511 12.39 -2.36 19.74
C GLY A 511 11.42 -1.77 20.76
N LEU A 512 10.24 -1.28 20.33
CA LEU A 512 9.18 -0.84 21.23
C LEU A 512 8.59 -1.99 22.03
N MET A 513 8.38 -3.13 21.40
CA MET A 513 7.84 -4.33 22.07
C MET A 513 8.78 -4.86 23.15
N ILE A 514 10.09 -4.87 22.90
CA ILE A 514 11.10 -5.31 23.88
C ILE A 514 11.13 -4.40 25.10
N THR A 515 10.88 -3.10 24.91
CA THR A 515 10.86 -2.11 26.01
C THR A 515 9.53 -2.05 26.76
N THR A 516 8.52 -2.83 26.35
CA THR A 516 7.20 -2.83 26.99
C THR A 516 7.24 -3.55 28.33
N GLU A 517 6.72 -2.89 29.40
CA GLU A 517 6.63 -3.42 30.75
C GLU A 517 5.20 -3.75 31.18
N ALA A 518 4.23 -2.99 30.66
CA ALA A 518 2.83 -3.18 31.01
C ALA A 518 1.94 -3.16 29.75
N MET A 519 0.89 -3.98 29.77
CA MET A 519 -0.16 -4.01 28.74
C MET A 519 -1.51 -3.81 29.41
N ILE A 520 -2.35 -2.96 28.81
CA ILE A 520 -3.66 -2.57 29.34
C ILE A 520 -4.73 -2.88 28.31
N ALA A 521 -5.67 -3.77 28.65
CA ALA A 521 -6.79 -4.17 27.81
C ALA A 521 -8.14 -3.88 28.46
N ASP A 522 -9.18 -3.71 27.64
CA ASP A 522 -10.55 -3.67 28.14
C ASP A 522 -10.96 -5.07 28.63
N VAL A 523 -11.58 -5.14 29.82
CA VAL A 523 -12.20 -6.39 30.28
C VAL A 523 -13.39 -6.68 29.38
N PRO A 524 -13.53 -7.91 28.81
CA PRO A 524 -14.73 -8.29 28.10
C PRO A 524 -15.93 -8.11 29.01
N GLU A 525 -16.97 -7.44 28.54
CA GLU A 525 -18.25 -7.50 29.23
C GLU A 525 -18.72 -8.95 29.16
N GLU A 526 -18.75 -9.65 30.31
CA GLU A 526 -19.46 -10.93 30.40
C GLU A 526 -20.86 -10.68 29.86
N GLY A 527 -21.19 -11.32 28.75
CA GLY A 527 -22.48 -11.15 28.06
C GLY A 527 -23.59 -11.34 29.05
N GLY A 528 -24.17 -10.24 29.50
CA GLY A 528 -25.45 -10.26 30.17
C GLY A 528 -26.41 -10.97 29.24
N ALA A 529 -26.76 -12.20 29.58
CA ALA A 529 -27.85 -12.92 28.96
C ALA A 529 -29.02 -11.92 28.82
N GLY A 530 -29.37 -11.58 27.59
CA GLY A 530 -30.40 -10.64 27.28
C GLY A 530 -31.67 -10.94 28.06
N GLY A 531 -31.87 -10.22 29.12
CA GLY A 531 -33.17 -10.07 29.72
C GLY A 531 -34.04 -9.34 28.71
N MET A 532 -34.86 -10.04 28.00
CA MET A 532 -36.00 -9.45 27.30
C MET A 532 -36.75 -8.56 28.32
N PRO A 533 -37.06 -7.33 28.03
CA PRO A 533 -38.05 -6.59 28.77
C PRO A 533 -39.43 -7.09 28.29
N GLY A 534 -39.80 -8.24 28.81
CA GLY A 534 -41.14 -8.79 28.73
C GLY A 534 -41.83 -8.53 30.05
N GLY A 535 -42.40 -7.36 30.19
CA GLY A 535 -43.27 -6.98 31.29
C GLY A 535 -44.37 -6.06 30.77
N MET A 536 -45.37 -6.62 30.09
CA MET A 536 -46.64 -5.94 30.00
C MET A 536 -47.23 -5.82 31.40
N PRO A 537 -47.69 -4.65 31.86
CA PRO A 537 -48.44 -4.54 33.10
C PRO A 537 -49.80 -5.26 32.92
N PRO A 538 -50.25 -6.04 33.92
CA PRO A 538 -51.55 -6.64 33.89
C PRO A 538 -52.62 -5.59 34.28
N GLY A 539 -53.67 -5.47 33.48
CA GLY A 539 -54.93 -4.85 33.93
C GLY A 539 -55.34 -3.56 33.21
N MET A 540 -56.03 -3.73 32.10
CA MET A 540 -57.22 -2.94 31.79
C MET A 540 -58.23 -3.84 31.09
N ASP A 541 -59.11 -4.34 31.91
CA ASP A 541 -60.42 -4.87 31.55
C ASP A 541 -61.28 -3.74 30.97
N MET A 542 -61.67 -3.82 29.76
CA MET A 542 -62.75 -3.01 29.20
C MET A 542 -63.72 -3.95 28.53
N GLY A 543 -64.68 -4.29 29.37
CA GLY A 543 -65.92 -4.90 28.93
C GLY A 543 -66.71 -4.08 27.93
N GLY A 544 -67.28 -4.72 27.00
CA GLY A 544 -68.62 -4.60 26.50
C GLY A 544 -69.02 -3.35 25.73
N MET A 545 -69.38 -3.57 24.50
CA MET A 545 -70.60 -3.14 23.81
C MET A 545 -70.44 -3.55 22.34
N GLY A 546 -71.11 -4.45 21.78
CA GLY A 546 -72.54 -4.70 21.62
C GLY A 546 -73.11 -3.81 20.53
N GLY A 547 -73.34 -4.39 19.35
CA GLY A 547 -74.55 -4.13 18.58
C GLY A 547 -74.45 -3.19 17.37
N MET A 548 -74.84 -3.72 16.29
CA MET A 548 -75.67 -3.14 15.23
C MET A 548 -75.02 -2.59 13.98
N MET A 549 -75.31 -3.30 13.00
CA MET A 549 -75.66 -3.13 11.58
C MET A 549 -74.47 -3.29 10.61
#